data_95854cfcc82eb5e94e2ff491bdca0de8
#
_entry.id   95854cfcc82eb5e94e2ff491bdca0de8
#
_cell.length_a   1.000
_cell.length_b   1.000
_cell.length_c   1.000
_cell.angle_alpha   90.00
_cell.angle_beta   90.00
_cell.angle_gamma   90.00
#
_symmetry.space_group_name_H-M   'P 1'
#
loop_
_entity.id
_entity.type
_entity.pdbx_description
1 polymer ?
#
loop_
_entity_poly.entity_id
_entity_poly.type
_entity_poly.pdbx_seq_one_letter_code
_entity_poly.pdbx_strand_id
1 'polypeptide(L)'
;MSLKCGIVGLPNVGKSTLFNALTKAGIAAENYPFCTIDPNIGIVEVPDPRLAQVAAIAAPQKVVAAAVEFVDIAGLVAGASKGEGLGNQFLANIRECDAIAHVVRCFEDPNVVHVAGKVDPVSDIETIHTELALADLASVEKAYARYGKVAKTGGDKEAQRIVAVLDKLRPALDEARPARSVSLSKEEQAVVKPLFLLTAKPAMYVANVSEHGFVGNPLLAKVEEYAKGEGAPVVPICAALEAQIADLSDEDKQVFLADMGMKEPGLDRLIRAGYALLGLQTYFTAGPKEVRAWTVSVGATAPQAAGVIHTDFERGFIRAEVIAYADYIACKGELGAKEAGKMRLEGKDYAVRDGDVIYFRFNV
;
A
#
# COMPACT_ATOMS: atom_id res chain seq x y z
N MET A 1 1.30 14.34 -1.78
CA MET A 1 1.35 13.29 -2.84
C MET A 1 0.72 12.07 -2.23
N SER A 2 -0.25 11.48 -2.92
CA SER A 2 -0.82 10.18 -2.51
C SER A 2 0.23 9.08 -2.73
N LEU A 3 0.27 8.11 -1.80
CA LEU A 3 1.13 6.94 -1.93
C LEU A 3 0.43 5.89 -2.81
N LYS A 4 1.21 5.22 -3.67
CA LYS A 4 0.72 4.31 -4.70
C LYS A 4 1.16 2.89 -4.44
N CYS A 5 0.21 1.94 -4.52
CA CYS A 5 0.48 0.50 -4.50
C CYS A 5 0.42 -0.06 -5.93
N GLY A 6 1.54 -0.51 -6.47
CA GLY A 6 1.60 -1.10 -7.81
C GLY A 6 1.18 -2.57 -7.80
N ILE A 7 0.22 -2.93 -8.65
CA ILE A 7 -0.20 -4.32 -8.84
C ILE A 7 0.64 -4.95 -9.93
N VAL A 8 1.43 -5.95 -9.59
CA VAL A 8 2.30 -6.68 -10.52
C VAL A 8 1.94 -8.16 -10.57
N GLY A 9 2.32 -8.86 -11.62
CA GLY A 9 2.12 -10.30 -11.76
C GLY A 9 2.40 -10.75 -13.18
N LEU A 10 2.62 -12.05 -13.36
CA LEU A 10 2.77 -12.66 -14.67
C LEU A 10 1.46 -12.58 -15.47
N PRO A 11 1.48 -12.77 -16.80
CA PRO A 11 0.26 -12.88 -17.58
C PRO A 11 -0.65 -14.01 -17.07
N ASN A 12 -1.96 -13.81 -17.17
CA ASN A 12 -3.00 -14.80 -16.84
C ASN A 12 -3.07 -15.25 -15.37
N VAL A 13 -2.55 -14.45 -14.43
CA VAL A 13 -2.69 -14.69 -12.99
C VAL A 13 -3.96 -14.09 -12.38
N GLY A 14 -4.77 -13.37 -13.19
CA GLY A 14 -5.99 -12.69 -12.72
C GLY A 14 -5.79 -11.23 -12.35
N LYS A 15 -4.63 -10.63 -12.68
CA LYS A 15 -4.28 -9.24 -12.33
C LYS A 15 -5.30 -8.22 -12.85
N SER A 16 -5.65 -8.27 -14.14
CA SER A 16 -6.61 -7.33 -14.75
C SER A 16 -8.03 -7.52 -14.23
N THR A 17 -8.43 -8.76 -13.93
CA THR A 17 -9.73 -9.04 -13.29
C THR A 17 -9.80 -8.39 -11.91
N LEU A 18 -8.73 -8.53 -11.12
CA LEU A 18 -8.62 -7.94 -9.79
C LEU A 18 -8.64 -6.40 -9.87
N PHE A 19 -7.87 -5.82 -10.78
CA PHE A 19 -7.81 -4.36 -10.95
C PHE A 19 -9.15 -3.79 -11.40
N ASN A 20 -9.84 -4.45 -12.34
CA ASN A 20 -11.17 -4.05 -12.77
C ASN A 20 -12.20 -4.12 -11.63
N ALA A 21 -12.14 -5.15 -10.78
CA ALA A 21 -12.98 -5.24 -9.60
C ALA A 21 -12.69 -4.11 -8.59
N LEU A 22 -11.41 -3.79 -8.35
CA LEU A 22 -10.99 -2.66 -7.53
C LEU A 22 -11.50 -1.32 -8.06
N THR A 23 -11.39 -1.08 -9.37
CA THR A 23 -11.82 0.19 -9.99
C THR A 23 -13.33 0.34 -10.05
N LYS A 24 -14.09 -0.76 -10.18
CA LYS A 24 -15.55 -0.74 -10.08
C LYS A 24 -16.03 -0.45 -8.66
N ALA A 25 -15.35 -1.01 -7.64
CA ALA A 25 -15.61 -0.71 -6.23
C ALA A 25 -15.09 0.69 -5.83
N GLY A 26 -14.29 1.32 -6.71
CA GLY A 26 -13.66 2.62 -6.49
C GLY A 26 -14.61 3.80 -6.73
N ILE A 27 -14.10 4.98 -6.36
CA ILE A 27 -14.83 6.24 -6.54
C ILE A 27 -14.47 6.83 -7.91
N ALA A 28 -15.43 7.48 -8.55
CA ALA A 28 -15.13 8.32 -9.71
C ALA A 28 -14.09 9.37 -9.30
N ALA A 29 -12.97 9.42 -10.03
CA ALA A 29 -11.82 10.30 -9.74
C ALA A 29 -12.21 11.78 -9.61
N GLU A 30 -13.34 12.18 -10.16
CA GLU A 30 -13.93 13.53 -10.09
C GLU A 30 -14.27 13.98 -8.65
N ASN A 31 -14.46 13.04 -7.72
CA ASN A 31 -14.82 13.34 -6.33
C ASN A 31 -13.60 13.58 -5.41
N TYR A 32 -12.38 13.33 -5.90
CA TYR A 32 -11.14 13.56 -5.15
C TYR A 32 -10.33 14.70 -5.78
N PRO A 33 -10.14 15.82 -5.08
CA PRO A 33 -9.31 16.92 -5.56
C PRO A 33 -7.85 16.46 -5.73
N PHE A 34 -7.23 16.86 -6.85
CA PHE A 34 -5.82 16.59 -7.21
C PHE A 34 -5.50 15.20 -7.76
N CYS A 35 -6.47 14.40 -8.16
CA CYS A 35 -6.22 13.11 -8.82
C CYS A 35 -6.17 13.28 -10.35
N THR A 36 -5.11 12.75 -10.96
CA THR A 36 -4.99 12.66 -12.43
C THR A 36 -5.81 11.46 -12.90
N ILE A 37 -6.67 11.66 -13.90
CA ILE A 37 -7.40 10.54 -14.53
C ILE A 37 -6.41 9.80 -15.44
N ASP A 38 -5.87 8.70 -14.93
CA ASP A 38 -5.06 7.75 -15.69
C ASP A 38 -5.81 6.42 -15.72
N PRO A 39 -6.00 5.79 -16.89
CA PRO A 39 -6.75 4.53 -17.00
C PRO A 39 -6.14 3.36 -16.21
N ASN A 40 -4.88 3.49 -15.80
CA ASN A 40 -4.19 2.47 -15.02
C ASN A 40 -4.15 2.77 -13.52
N ILE A 41 -4.83 3.83 -13.05
CA ILE A 41 -4.88 4.20 -11.62
C ILE A 41 -6.31 4.02 -11.11
N GLY A 42 -6.47 3.17 -10.11
CA GLY A 42 -7.70 2.98 -9.35
C GLY A 42 -7.61 3.68 -7.99
N ILE A 43 -8.52 4.61 -7.71
CA ILE A 43 -8.67 5.24 -6.40
C ILE A 43 -9.78 4.52 -5.68
N VAL A 44 -9.46 3.94 -4.52
CA VAL A 44 -10.41 3.13 -3.75
C VAL A 44 -10.53 3.64 -2.32
N GLU A 45 -11.75 3.62 -1.80
CA GLU A 45 -11.98 3.94 -0.39
C GLU A 45 -11.36 2.88 0.50
N VAL A 46 -10.78 3.31 1.61
CA VAL A 46 -10.29 2.42 2.66
C VAL A 46 -11.47 2.01 3.53
N PRO A 47 -11.86 0.73 3.55
CA PRO A 47 -12.96 0.25 4.38
C PRO A 47 -12.60 0.40 5.86
N ASP A 48 -13.28 1.31 6.53
CA ASP A 48 -13.09 1.57 7.97
C ASP A 48 -14.45 1.71 8.67
N PRO A 49 -14.89 0.70 9.43
CA PRO A 49 -16.18 0.73 10.12
C PRO A 49 -16.29 1.83 11.18
N ARG A 50 -15.15 2.37 11.63
CA ARG A 50 -15.10 3.46 12.60
C ARG A 50 -15.68 4.75 12.05
N LEU A 51 -15.51 5.01 10.75
CA LEU A 51 -16.03 6.20 10.08
C LEU A 51 -17.56 6.31 10.21
N ALA A 52 -18.28 5.22 9.95
CA ALA A 52 -19.74 5.16 10.09
C ALA A 52 -20.19 5.41 11.54
N GLN A 53 -19.45 4.90 12.53
CA GLN A 53 -19.78 5.07 13.94
C GLN A 53 -19.54 6.53 14.39
N VAL A 54 -18.45 7.18 13.92
CA VAL A 54 -18.21 8.60 14.17
C VAL A 54 -19.30 9.45 13.52
N ALA A 55 -19.68 9.12 12.27
CA ALA A 55 -20.74 9.82 11.55
C ALA A 55 -22.11 9.67 12.21
N ALA A 56 -22.45 8.51 12.76
CA ALA A 56 -23.70 8.28 13.47
C ALA A 56 -23.86 9.22 14.69
N ILE A 57 -22.75 9.58 15.35
CA ILE A 57 -22.75 10.49 16.51
C ILE A 57 -22.78 11.96 16.06
N ALA A 58 -21.95 12.31 15.07
CA ALA A 58 -21.82 13.70 14.63
C ALA A 58 -22.98 14.16 13.73
N ALA A 59 -23.76 13.23 13.15
CA ALA A 59 -24.88 13.44 12.22
C ALA A 59 -24.53 14.48 11.11
N PRO A 60 -23.47 14.28 10.31
CA PRO A 60 -22.98 15.25 9.36
C PRO A 60 -23.84 15.31 8.10
N GLN A 61 -23.70 16.39 7.33
CA GLN A 61 -24.28 16.48 5.99
C GLN A 61 -23.53 15.62 4.96
N LYS A 62 -22.23 15.36 5.19
CA LYS A 62 -21.37 14.61 4.29
C LYS A 62 -20.40 13.71 5.06
N VAL A 63 -20.20 12.49 4.56
CA VAL A 63 -19.18 11.55 5.06
C VAL A 63 -18.18 11.29 3.94
N VAL A 64 -16.88 11.34 4.26
CA VAL A 64 -15.80 11.13 3.30
C VAL A 64 -14.81 10.11 3.87
N ALA A 65 -14.62 9.00 3.17
CA ALA A 65 -13.66 7.96 3.53
C ALA A 65 -12.21 8.38 3.21
N ALA A 66 -11.25 7.73 3.83
CA ALA A 66 -9.86 7.74 3.37
C ALA A 66 -9.76 6.97 2.05
N ALA A 67 -8.76 7.28 1.23
CA ALA A 67 -8.55 6.60 -0.05
C ALA A 67 -7.08 6.21 -0.24
N VAL A 68 -6.87 5.19 -1.06
CA VAL A 68 -5.55 4.73 -1.48
C VAL A 68 -5.54 4.50 -2.99
N GLU A 69 -4.39 4.71 -3.62
CA GLU A 69 -4.23 4.50 -5.06
C GLU A 69 -3.60 3.14 -5.34
N PHE A 70 -4.24 2.39 -6.25
CA PHE A 70 -3.68 1.20 -6.87
C PHE A 70 -3.35 1.47 -8.33
N VAL A 71 -2.21 0.97 -8.79
CA VAL A 71 -1.75 1.16 -10.18
C VAL A 71 -1.65 -0.20 -10.85
N ASP A 72 -2.38 -0.39 -11.96
CA ASP A 72 -2.21 -1.60 -12.78
C ASP A 72 -0.93 -1.48 -13.60
N ILE A 73 0.03 -2.33 -13.30
CA ILE A 73 1.28 -2.39 -14.03
C ILE A 73 1.22 -3.56 -15.00
N ALA A 74 1.36 -3.26 -16.30
CA ALA A 74 1.31 -4.28 -17.36
C ALA A 74 2.20 -5.48 -17.03
N GLY A 75 1.72 -6.70 -17.32
CA GLY A 75 2.39 -7.94 -16.90
C GLY A 75 3.83 -8.05 -17.39
N LEU A 76 4.71 -8.51 -16.52
CA LEU A 76 6.09 -8.83 -16.83
C LEU A 76 6.17 -10.18 -17.52
N VAL A 77 7.03 -10.30 -18.53
CA VAL A 77 7.50 -11.57 -19.07
C VAL A 77 9.00 -11.70 -18.76
N ALA A 78 9.47 -12.92 -18.59
CA ALA A 78 10.89 -13.19 -18.38
C ALA A 78 11.76 -12.53 -19.45
N GLY A 79 12.89 -11.93 -19.05
CA GLY A 79 13.79 -11.19 -19.94
C GLY A 79 13.48 -9.69 -20.08
N ALA A 80 12.54 -9.15 -19.32
CA ALA A 80 12.16 -7.73 -19.39
C ALA A 80 13.30 -6.77 -19.00
N SER A 81 14.18 -7.19 -18.10
CA SER A 81 15.36 -6.39 -17.69
C SER A 81 16.42 -6.25 -18.78
N LYS A 82 16.42 -7.14 -19.78
CA LYS A 82 17.35 -7.15 -20.92
C LYS A 82 16.71 -6.64 -22.21
N GLY A 83 15.37 -6.40 -22.21
CA GLY A 83 14.61 -6.07 -23.40
C GLY A 83 14.51 -4.57 -23.68
N GLU A 84 14.36 -4.24 -24.96
CA GLU A 84 13.95 -2.92 -25.42
C GLU A 84 12.41 -2.80 -25.31
N GLY A 85 11.92 -1.61 -24.92
CA GLY A 85 10.50 -1.29 -25.00
C GLY A 85 9.66 -1.61 -23.73
N LEU A 86 8.76 -2.59 -23.80
CA LEU A 86 7.73 -2.85 -22.75
C LEU A 86 8.32 -3.19 -21.37
N GLY A 87 9.47 -3.88 -21.30
CA GLY A 87 10.12 -4.20 -20.03
C GLY A 87 10.63 -2.96 -19.29
N ASN A 88 11.21 -2.02 -20.01
CA ASN A 88 11.69 -0.76 -19.42
C ASN A 88 10.52 0.10 -18.91
N GLN A 89 9.40 0.10 -19.63
CA GLN A 89 8.20 0.81 -19.18
C GLN A 89 7.60 0.18 -17.92
N PHE A 90 7.55 -1.15 -17.84
CA PHE A 90 7.15 -1.88 -16.65
C PHE A 90 7.98 -1.48 -15.42
N LEU A 91 9.32 -1.50 -15.55
CA LEU A 91 10.23 -1.11 -14.48
C LEU A 91 10.08 0.37 -14.08
N ALA A 92 9.82 1.26 -15.06
CA ALA A 92 9.57 2.67 -14.80
C ALA A 92 8.28 2.87 -13.99
N ASN A 93 7.19 2.17 -14.35
CA ASN A 93 5.92 2.26 -13.62
C ASN A 93 6.06 1.76 -12.18
N ILE A 94 6.82 0.67 -11.95
CA ILE A 94 7.09 0.21 -10.57
C ILE A 94 7.89 1.27 -9.79
N ARG A 95 8.84 1.98 -10.43
CA ARG A 95 9.61 3.03 -9.73
C ARG A 95 8.74 4.13 -9.16
N GLU A 96 7.64 4.46 -9.81
CA GLU A 96 6.68 5.47 -9.37
C GLU A 96 5.76 5.02 -8.23
N CYS A 97 5.70 3.73 -7.94
CA CYS A 97 4.93 3.18 -6.83
C CYS A 97 5.74 3.19 -5.52
N ASP A 98 5.03 3.21 -4.39
CA ASP A 98 5.63 3.19 -3.05
C ASP A 98 5.64 1.80 -2.43
N ALA A 99 4.74 0.91 -2.87
CA ALA A 99 4.63 -0.50 -2.47
C ALA A 99 4.23 -1.38 -3.65
N ILE A 100 4.40 -2.69 -3.50
CA ILE A 100 4.09 -3.69 -4.53
C ILE A 100 3.09 -4.70 -4.00
N ALA A 101 1.97 -4.89 -4.71
CA ALA A 101 1.04 -5.99 -4.56
C ALA A 101 1.29 -7.02 -5.66
N HIS A 102 1.96 -8.11 -5.32
CA HIS A 102 2.32 -9.16 -6.26
C HIS A 102 1.21 -10.20 -6.37
N VAL A 103 0.45 -10.18 -7.47
CA VAL A 103 -0.62 -11.15 -7.75
C VAL A 103 -0.01 -12.45 -8.25
N VAL A 104 -0.36 -13.54 -7.57
CA VAL A 104 0.16 -14.88 -7.81
C VAL A 104 -0.99 -15.85 -8.03
N ARG A 105 -0.90 -16.68 -9.05
CA ARG A 105 -1.94 -17.66 -9.37
C ARG A 105 -1.84 -18.89 -8.48
N CYS A 106 -2.88 -19.14 -7.69
CA CYS A 106 -3.00 -20.28 -6.77
C CYS A 106 -4.22 -21.17 -7.11
N PHE A 107 -4.55 -21.32 -8.39
CA PHE A 107 -5.62 -22.18 -8.89
C PHE A 107 -5.23 -22.80 -10.22
N GLU A 108 -5.81 -23.96 -10.53
CA GLU A 108 -5.72 -24.60 -11.83
C GLU A 108 -7.02 -24.38 -12.61
N ASP A 109 -6.91 -24.01 -13.88
CA ASP A 109 -8.02 -23.86 -14.82
C ASP A 109 -7.52 -24.25 -16.20
N PRO A 110 -8.10 -25.32 -16.82
CA PRO A 110 -7.68 -25.80 -18.14
C PRO A 110 -7.96 -24.79 -19.27
N ASN A 111 -8.88 -23.85 -19.06
CA ASN A 111 -9.20 -22.81 -20.05
C ASN A 111 -8.28 -21.60 -19.96
N VAL A 112 -7.46 -21.49 -18.92
CA VAL A 112 -6.53 -20.38 -18.71
C VAL A 112 -5.10 -20.88 -18.81
N VAL A 113 -4.44 -20.60 -19.94
CA VAL A 113 -3.06 -21.02 -20.18
C VAL A 113 -2.11 -20.32 -19.21
N HIS A 114 -1.20 -21.08 -18.58
CA HIS A 114 -0.11 -20.54 -17.81
C HIS A 114 1.12 -20.32 -18.70
N VAL A 115 1.83 -19.19 -18.55
CA VAL A 115 2.99 -18.82 -19.38
C VAL A 115 4.10 -19.88 -19.35
N ALA A 116 4.31 -20.53 -18.20
CA ALA A 116 5.29 -21.60 -18.02
C ALA A 116 4.72 -23.01 -18.29
N GLY A 117 3.46 -23.14 -18.75
CA GLY A 117 2.79 -24.42 -19.00
C GLY A 117 2.35 -25.18 -17.73
N LYS A 118 2.78 -24.74 -16.54
CA LYS A 118 2.43 -25.32 -15.24
C LYS A 118 2.26 -24.21 -14.22
N VAL A 119 1.25 -24.34 -13.36
CA VAL A 119 1.05 -23.41 -12.25
C VAL A 119 2.04 -23.74 -11.12
N ASP A 120 2.97 -22.83 -10.86
CA ASP A 120 3.90 -22.90 -9.74
C ASP A 120 4.11 -21.51 -9.16
N PRO A 121 3.35 -21.14 -8.12
CA PRO A 121 3.33 -19.80 -7.60
C PRO A 121 4.67 -19.30 -7.06
N VAL A 122 5.51 -20.19 -6.52
CA VAL A 122 6.84 -19.81 -6.03
C VAL A 122 7.77 -19.48 -7.20
N SER A 123 7.76 -20.31 -8.26
CA SER A 123 8.53 -20.03 -9.49
C SER A 123 8.09 -18.72 -10.16
N ASP A 124 6.79 -18.39 -10.11
CA ASP A 124 6.26 -17.13 -10.62
C ASP A 124 6.77 -15.92 -9.83
N ILE A 125 6.83 -16.04 -8.50
CA ILE A 125 7.39 -15.02 -7.60
C ILE A 125 8.87 -14.83 -7.91
N GLU A 126 9.64 -15.90 -7.97
CA GLU A 126 11.09 -15.87 -8.23
C GLU A 126 11.42 -15.27 -9.60
N THR A 127 10.58 -15.51 -10.61
CA THR A 127 10.74 -14.90 -11.94
C THR A 127 10.66 -13.37 -11.85
N ILE A 128 9.64 -12.83 -11.19
CA ILE A 128 9.51 -11.37 -11.02
C ILE A 128 10.62 -10.82 -10.13
N HIS A 129 10.96 -11.50 -9.05
CA HIS A 129 12.06 -11.08 -8.17
C HIS A 129 13.39 -10.99 -8.91
N THR A 130 13.69 -11.97 -9.75
CA THR A 130 14.90 -11.99 -10.58
C THR A 130 14.97 -10.78 -11.49
N GLU A 131 13.89 -10.46 -12.21
CA GLU A 131 13.87 -9.31 -13.12
C GLU A 131 14.04 -7.97 -12.37
N LEU A 132 13.38 -7.83 -11.22
CA LEU A 132 13.52 -6.64 -10.39
C LEU A 132 14.92 -6.51 -9.79
N ALA A 133 15.51 -7.62 -9.32
CA ALA A 133 16.85 -7.65 -8.76
C ALA A 133 17.92 -7.31 -9.81
N LEU A 134 17.78 -7.82 -11.04
CA LEU A 134 18.67 -7.47 -12.15
C LEU A 134 18.63 -5.98 -12.50
N ALA A 135 17.42 -5.39 -12.48
CA ALA A 135 17.27 -3.94 -12.71
C ALA A 135 17.91 -3.10 -11.59
N ASP A 136 17.78 -3.56 -10.35
CA ASP A 136 18.39 -2.91 -9.19
C ASP A 136 19.91 -3.08 -9.19
N LEU A 137 20.41 -4.26 -9.54
CA LEU A 137 21.84 -4.54 -9.69
C LEU A 137 22.48 -3.57 -10.69
N ALA A 138 21.84 -3.37 -11.85
CA ALA A 138 22.33 -2.39 -12.84
C ALA A 138 22.36 -0.96 -12.26
N SER A 139 21.38 -0.59 -11.41
CA SER A 139 21.34 0.70 -10.72
C SER A 139 22.45 0.82 -9.68
N VAL A 140 22.70 -0.23 -8.92
CA VAL A 140 23.78 -0.34 -7.92
C VAL A 140 25.16 -0.24 -8.60
N GLU A 141 25.36 -0.96 -9.70
CA GLU A 141 26.64 -0.91 -10.45
C GLU A 141 26.92 0.47 -11.03
N LYS A 142 25.89 1.13 -11.58
CA LYS A 142 26.00 2.52 -12.05
C LYS A 142 26.38 3.48 -10.92
N ALA A 143 25.75 3.34 -9.75
CA ALA A 143 26.08 4.13 -8.57
C ALA A 143 27.52 3.83 -8.09
N TYR A 144 27.93 2.56 -8.09
CA TYR A 144 29.28 2.14 -7.74
C TYR A 144 30.34 2.73 -8.66
N ALA A 145 30.10 2.72 -9.98
CA ALA A 145 31.01 3.35 -10.95
C ALA A 145 31.17 4.86 -10.72
N ARG A 146 30.08 5.54 -10.29
CA ARG A 146 30.10 6.97 -9.97
C ARG A 146 30.85 7.30 -8.69
N TYR A 147 30.55 6.60 -7.60
CA TYR A 147 31.05 6.92 -6.26
C TYR A 147 32.33 6.18 -5.88
N GLY A 148 32.61 5.02 -6.48
CA GLY A 148 33.73 4.16 -6.11
C GLY A 148 35.09 4.79 -6.30
N LYS A 149 35.30 5.60 -7.37
CA LYS A 149 36.55 6.33 -7.57
C LYS A 149 36.73 7.42 -6.52
N VAL A 150 35.69 8.19 -6.24
CA VAL A 150 35.71 9.28 -5.27
C VAL A 150 35.90 8.75 -3.83
N ALA A 151 35.27 7.66 -3.49
CA ALA A 151 35.45 7.01 -2.18
C ALA A 151 36.88 6.54 -1.91
N LYS A 152 37.58 6.05 -2.98
CA LYS A 152 38.99 5.60 -2.88
C LYS A 152 39.99 6.73 -2.67
N THR A 153 39.68 7.94 -3.09
CA THR A 153 40.58 9.12 -2.88
C THR A 153 40.54 9.64 -1.45
N GLY A 154 39.67 9.12 -0.59
CA GLY A 154 39.68 9.34 0.86
C GLY A 154 39.12 10.69 1.35
N GLY A 155 38.75 11.62 0.46
CA GLY A 155 38.29 12.96 0.84
C GLY A 155 36.80 13.09 1.08
N ASP A 156 35.98 12.19 0.49
CA ASP A 156 34.53 12.28 0.51
C ASP A 156 33.91 11.17 1.37
N LYS A 157 33.51 11.52 2.60
CA LYS A 157 32.89 10.61 3.57
C LYS A 157 31.51 10.14 3.11
N GLU A 158 30.79 10.93 2.33
CA GLU A 158 29.49 10.57 1.80
C GLU A 158 29.64 9.49 0.72
N ALA A 159 30.56 9.65 -0.21
CA ALA A 159 30.88 8.63 -1.21
C ALA A 159 31.31 7.30 -0.56
N GLN A 160 32.10 7.35 0.53
CA GLN A 160 32.48 6.15 1.28
C GLN A 160 31.29 5.46 1.92
N ARG A 161 30.35 6.22 2.51
CA ARG A 161 29.11 5.66 3.08
C ARG A 161 28.24 5.01 2.00
N ILE A 162 28.08 5.68 0.85
CA ILE A 162 27.31 5.12 -0.26
C ILE A 162 27.91 3.80 -0.70
N VAL A 163 29.23 3.73 -0.96
CA VAL A 163 29.90 2.52 -1.41
C VAL A 163 29.75 1.39 -0.37
N ALA A 164 29.91 1.68 0.91
CA ALA A 164 29.74 0.67 1.96
C ALA A 164 28.33 0.06 1.99
N VAL A 165 27.28 0.86 1.69
CA VAL A 165 25.91 0.36 1.59
C VAL A 165 25.71 -0.45 0.30
N LEU A 166 26.28 0.00 -0.83
CA LEU A 166 26.22 -0.75 -2.08
C LEU A 166 26.89 -2.12 -1.96
N ASP A 167 28.01 -2.22 -1.22
CA ASP A 167 28.70 -3.48 -0.94
C ASP A 167 27.84 -4.47 -0.12
N LYS A 168 26.94 -3.98 0.74
CA LYS A 168 25.97 -4.81 1.46
C LYS A 168 24.84 -5.30 0.57
N LEU A 169 24.38 -4.47 -0.35
CA LEU A 169 23.22 -4.78 -1.21
C LEU A 169 23.57 -5.74 -2.36
N ARG A 170 24.76 -5.56 -2.94
CA ARG A 170 25.19 -6.28 -4.13
C ARG A 170 25.08 -7.79 -4.01
N PRO A 171 25.59 -8.47 -2.95
CA PRO A 171 25.49 -9.94 -2.83
C PRO A 171 24.04 -10.43 -2.80
N ALA A 172 23.14 -9.71 -2.15
CA ALA A 172 21.73 -10.08 -2.10
C ALA A 172 21.08 -9.98 -3.48
N LEU A 173 21.35 -8.92 -4.22
CA LEU A 173 20.81 -8.72 -5.57
C LEU A 173 21.40 -9.71 -6.58
N ASP A 174 22.68 -10.06 -6.47
CA ASP A 174 23.34 -11.09 -7.29
C ASP A 174 22.67 -12.47 -7.10
N GLU A 175 22.14 -12.75 -5.89
CA GLU A 175 21.39 -13.96 -5.56
C GLU A 175 19.88 -13.83 -5.81
N ALA A 176 19.45 -12.80 -6.55
CA ALA A 176 18.04 -12.44 -6.77
C ALA A 176 17.22 -12.23 -5.49
N ARG A 177 17.88 -11.99 -4.34
CA ARG A 177 17.22 -11.64 -3.08
C ARG A 177 16.92 -10.13 -3.06
N PRO A 178 15.73 -9.71 -2.60
CA PRO A 178 15.33 -8.32 -2.63
C PRO A 178 16.16 -7.45 -1.69
N ALA A 179 16.45 -6.20 -2.09
CA ALA A 179 17.20 -5.24 -1.28
C ALA A 179 16.59 -5.01 0.12
N ARG A 180 15.24 -5.13 0.25
CA ARG A 180 14.54 -5.04 1.54
C ARG A 180 14.91 -6.16 2.53
N SER A 181 15.48 -7.27 2.06
CA SER A 181 15.95 -8.37 2.93
C SER A 181 17.28 -8.07 3.62
N VAL A 182 17.99 -7.03 3.16
CA VAL A 182 19.28 -6.63 3.74
C VAL A 182 19.04 -5.70 4.92
N SER A 183 19.58 -6.07 6.09
CA SER A 183 19.47 -5.24 7.30
C SER A 183 20.31 -3.97 7.15
N LEU A 184 19.65 -2.83 7.05
CA LEU A 184 20.25 -1.50 6.93
C LEU A 184 19.81 -0.62 8.11
N SER A 185 20.72 0.19 8.65
CA SER A 185 20.39 1.23 9.62
C SER A 185 19.51 2.33 8.98
N LYS A 186 18.88 3.19 9.78
CA LYS A 186 18.10 4.32 9.27
C LYS A 186 18.95 5.27 8.41
N GLU A 187 20.20 5.49 8.80
CA GLU A 187 21.15 6.30 8.06
C GLU A 187 21.52 5.66 6.71
N GLU A 188 21.71 4.33 6.69
CA GLU A 188 21.98 3.57 5.47
C GLU A 188 20.77 3.54 4.53
N GLN A 189 19.56 3.40 5.07
CA GLN A 189 18.31 3.50 4.30
C GLN A 189 18.17 4.87 3.63
N ALA A 190 18.54 5.96 4.31
CA ALA A 190 18.53 7.30 3.74
C ALA A 190 19.48 7.44 2.56
N VAL A 191 20.65 6.76 2.60
CA VAL A 191 21.64 6.71 1.51
C VAL A 191 21.10 5.95 0.28
N VAL A 192 20.32 4.89 0.49
CA VAL A 192 19.76 4.05 -0.60
C VAL A 192 18.54 4.69 -1.24
N LYS A 193 17.78 5.47 -0.51
CA LYS A 193 16.52 6.08 -0.98
C LYS A 193 16.64 6.79 -2.34
N PRO A 194 17.69 7.60 -2.63
CA PRO A 194 17.86 8.26 -3.93
C PRO A 194 18.14 7.30 -5.10
N LEU A 195 18.43 6.04 -4.84
CA LEU A 195 18.65 5.03 -5.89
C LEU A 195 17.34 4.46 -6.45
N PHE A 196 16.20 4.70 -5.78
CA PHE A 196 14.89 4.22 -6.18
C PHE A 196 14.86 2.72 -6.52
N LEU A 197 15.52 1.91 -5.67
CA LEU A 197 15.57 0.47 -5.88
C LEU A 197 14.17 -0.14 -5.80
N LEU A 198 13.85 -0.98 -6.79
CA LEU A 198 12.55 -1.61 -6.94
C LEU A 198 12.29 -2.64 -5.82
N THR A 199 13.32 -3.43 -5.53
CA THR A 199 13.27 -4.50 -4.52
C THR A 199 13.43 -3.98 -3.08
N ALA A 200 13.72 -2.69 -2.88
CA ALA A 200 13.70 -2.04 -1.58
C ALA A 200 12.28 -1.67 -1.12
N LYS A 201 11.32 -1.61 -2.05
CA LYS A 201 9.93 -1.29 -1.74
C LYS A 201 9.28 -2.39 -0.91
N PRO A 202 8.40 -2.04 0.05
CA PRO A 202 7.57 -3.02 0.74
C PRO A 202 6.71 -3.78 -0.26
N ALA A 203 6.51 -5.08 -0.02
CA ALA A 203 5.74 -5.94 -0.91
C ALA A 203 4.79 -6.85 -0.13
N MET A 204 3.67 -7.19 -0.74
CA MET A 204 2.72 -8.22 -0.29
C MET A 204 2.39 -9.15 -1.43
N TYR A 205 1.94 -10.35 -1.09
CA TYR A 205 1.47 -11.34 -2.06
C TYR A 205 -0.05 -11.39 -2.07
N VAL A 206 -0.64 -11.27 -3.24
CA VAL A 206 -2.07 -11.43 -3.48
C VAL A 206 -2.27 -12.80 -4.12
N ALA A 207 -2.59 -13.80 -3.29
CA ALA A 207 -2.78 -15.17 -3.73
C ALA A 207 -4.18 -15.31 -4.36
N ASN A 208 -4.24 -15.31 -5.70
CA ASN A 208 -5.49 -15.49 -6.42
C ASN A 208 -5.86 -16.97 -6.45
N VAL A 209 -6.88 -17.33 -5.69
CA VAL A 209 -7.40 -18.70 -5.52
C VAL A 209 -8.70 -18.90 -6.29
N SER A 210 -9.13 -20.16 -6.46
CA SER A 210 -10.49 -20.49 -6.92
C SER A 210 -11.52 -20.23 -5.81
N GLU A 211 -12.81 -20.25 -6.13
CA GLU A 211 -13.92 -20.05 -5.20
C GLU A 211 -13.84 -20.93 -3.94
N HIS A 212 -13.39 -22.17 -4.08
CA HIS A 212 -13.21 -23.13 -2.99
C HIS A 212 -11.75 -23.27 -2.53
N GLY A 213 -10.85 -22.42 -3.03
CA GLY A 213 -9.41 -22.52 -2.81
C GLY A 213 -8.86 -21.79 -1.60
N PHE A 214 -9.71 -21.31 -0.71
CA PHE A 214 -9.27 -20.58 0.51
C PHE A 214 -8.79 -21.52 1.63
N VAL A 215 -9.21 -22.78 1.62
CA VAL A 215 -8.85 -23.76 2.65
C VAL A 215 -8.30 -25.03 1.98
N GLY A 216 -7.22 -25.57 2.55
CA GLY A 216 -6.61 -26.82 2.05
C GLY A 216 -5.95 -26.72 0.68
N ASN A 217 -5.63 -25.52 0.22
CA ASN A 217 -5.00 -25.27 -1.08
C ASN A 217 -3.48 -25.38 -0.98
N PRO A 218 -2.85 -26.39 -1.60
CA PRO A 218 -1.40 -26.59 -1.51
C PRO A 218 -0.60 -25.49 -2.23
N LEU A 219 -1.18 -24.81 -3.24
CA LEU A 219 -0.51 -23.70 -3.92
C LEU A 219 -0.50 -22.46 -3.02
N LEU A 220 -1.60 -22.18 -2.33
CA LEU A 220 -1.68 -21.09 -1.34
C LEU A 220 -0.68 -21.34 -0.20
N ALA A 221 -0.63 -22.56 0.35
CA ALA A 221 0.28 -22.90 1.43
C ALA A 221 1.76 -22.66 1.07
N LYS A 222 2.16 -22.93 -0.18
CA LYS A 222 3.52 -22.62 -0.68
C LYS A 222 3.80 -21.11 -0.67
N VAL A 223 2.82 -20.30 -1.10
CA VAL A 223 2.97 -18.82 -1.08
C VAL A 223 3.07 -18.31 0.35
N GLU A 224 2.26 -18.84 1.27
CA GLU A 224 2.30 -18.44 2.69
C GLU A 224 3.64 -18.79 3.34
N GLU A 225 4.20 -19.97 3.05
CA GLU A 225 5.51 -20.37 3.55
C GLU A 225 6.63 -19.48 2.99
N TYR A 226 6.61 -19.22 1.67
CA TYR A 226 7.56 -18.33 1.01
C TYR A 226 7.51 -16.92 1.61
N ALA A 227 6.32 -16.35 1.70
CA ALA A 227 6.09 -15.01 2.23
C ALA A 227 6.51 -14.87 3.70
N LYS A 228 6.31 -15.92 4.51
CA LYS A 228 6.78 -15.97 5.90
C LYS A 228 8.30 -15.83 5.99
N GLY A 229 9.05 -16.43 5.06
CA GLY A 229 10.50 -16.29 4.96
C GLY A 229 10.97 -14.85 4.71
N GLU A 230 10.13 -14.05 4.02
CA GLU A 230 10.40 -12.63 3.74
C GLU A 230 9.75 -11.66 4.74
N GLY A 231 8.90 -12.14 5.65
CA GLY A 231 8.09 -11.30 6.53
C GLY A 231 7.02 -10.48 5.78
N ALA A 232 6.61 -10.94 4.59
CA ALA A 232 5.64 -10.27 3.75
C ALA A 232 4.21 -10.77 4.02
N PRO A 233 3.18 -9.90 4.02
CA PRO A 233 1.80 -10.33 4.18
C PRO A 233 1.28 -11.06 2.93
N VAL A 234 0.37 -12.02 3.15
CA VAL A 234 -0.36 -12.72 2.09
C VAL A 234 -1.84 -12.40 2.22
N VAL A 235 -2.47 -12.03 1.11
CA VAL A 235 -3.91 -11.80 1.02
C VAL A 235 -4.50 -12.79 0.03
N PRO A 236 -5.15 -13.86 0.50
CA PRO A 236 -5.90 -14.76 -0.38
C PRO A 236 -7.15 -14.05 -0.91
N ILE A 237 -7.37 -14.10 -2.23
CA ILE A 237 -8.50 -13.47 -2.91
C ILE A 237 -8.94 -14.36 -4.08
N CYS A 238 -10.23 -14.38 -4.37
CA CYS A 238 -10.73 -14.95 -5.62
C CYS A 238 -11.17 -13.80 -6.54
N ALA A 239 -10.33 -13.45 -7.51
CA ALA A 239 -10.59 -12.30 -8.39
C ALA A 239 -11.90 -12.46 -9.19
N ALA A 240 -12.31 -13.68 -9.51
CA ALA A 240 -13.58 -13.96 -10.17
C ALA A 240 -14.80 -13.65 -9.27
N LEU A 241 -14.75 -14.04 -7.99
CA LEU A 241 -15.79 -13.70 -7.01
C LEU A 241 -15.85 -12.20 -6.76
N GLU A 242 -14.71 -11.55 -6.61
CA GLU A 242 -14.65 -10.09 -6.40
C GLU A 242 -15.25 -9.31 -7.57
N ALA A 243 -15.02 -9.78 -8.80
CA ALA A 243 -15.64 -9.17 -9.98
C ALA A 243 -17.18 -9.30 -9.98
N GLN A 244 -17.71 -10.42 -9.48
CA GLN A 244 -19.16 -10.63 -9.31
C GLN A 244 -19.71 -9.73 -8.19
N ILE A 245 -19.05 -9.72 -7.03
CA ILE A 245 -19.45 -8.90 -5.87
C ILE A 245 -19.47 -7.41 -6.21
N ALA A 246 -18.53 -6.94 -7.02
CA ALA A 246 -18.45 -5.53 -7.43
C ALA A 246 -19.67 -5.04 -8.23
N ASP A 247 -20.41 -5.95 -8.88
CA ASP A 247 -21.61 -5.64 -9.67
C ASP A 247 -22.91 -5.73 -8.86
N LEU A 248 -22.87 -6.18 -7.58
CA LEU A 248 -24.04 -6.37 -6.73
C LEU A 248 -24.42 -5.09 -5.97
N SER A 249 -25.70 -4.97 -5.62
CA SER A 249 -26.16 -3.99 -4.63
C SER A 249 -25.61 -4.31 -3.23
N ASP A 250 -25.59 -3.34 -2.33
CA ASP A 250 -25.07 -3.56 -0.97
C ASP A 250 -25.88 -4.64 -0.19
N GLU A 251 -27.17 -4.74 -0.48
CA GLU A 251 -28.03 -5.78 0.10
C GLU A 251 -27.69 -7.16 -0.44
N ASP A 252 -27.55 -7.29 -1.76
CA ASP A 252 -27.18 -8.55 -2.42
C ASP A 252 -25.77 -9.00 -2.07
N LYS A 253 -24.83 -8.05 -1.88
CA LYS A 253 -23.47 -8.36 -1.38
C LYS A 253 -23.49 -9.08 -0.05
N GLN A 254 -24.31 -8.62 0.90
CA GLN A 254 -24.38 -9.25 2.22
C GLN A 254 -24.92 -10.68 2.14
N VAL A 255 -25.97 -10.90 1.33
CA VAL A 255 -26.52 -12.23 1.09
C VAL A 255 -25.49 -13.14 0.44
N PHE A 256 -24.82 -12.66 -0.61
CA PHE A 256 -23.80 -13.42 -1.33
C PHE A 256 -22.62 -13.81 -0.42
N LEU A 257 -22.10 -12.86 0.37
CA LEU A 257 -21.02 -13.13 1.32
C LEU A 257 -21.44 -14.16 2.39
N ALA A 258 -22.66 -14.07 2.90
CA ALA A 258 -23.18 -15.02 3.87
C ALA A 258 -23.29 -16.43 3.29
N ASP A 259 -23.81 -16.58 2.07
CA ASP A 259 -23.91 -17.85 1.35
C ASP A 259 -22.54 -18.50 1.11
N MET A 260 -21.53 -17.67 0.84
CA MET A 260 -20.14 -18.12 0.66
C MET A 260 -19.38 -18.32 1.99
N GLY A 261 -20.01 -18.07 3.13
CA GLY A 261 -19.37 -18.12 4.45
C GLY A 261 -18.27 -17.07 4.66
N MET A 262 -18.28 -15.99 3.87
CA MET A 262 -17.33 -14.89 3.94
C MET A 262 -17.86 -13.78 4.85
N LYS A 263 -16.99 -13.20 5.66
CA LYS A 263 -17.37 -12.08 6.56
C LYS A 263 -17.31 -10.72 5.87
N GLU A 264 -16.49 -10.62 4.84
CA GLU A 264 -16.24 -9.39 4.11
C GLU A 264 -15.64 -9.71 2.71
N PRO A 265 -15.71 -8.80 1.74
CA PRO A 265 -15.06 -8.94 0.43
C PRO A 265 -13.54 -9.09 0.59
N GLY A 266 -12.92 -9.86 -0.30
CA GLY A 266 -11.45 -9.98 -0.37
C GLY A 266 -10.80 -8.66 -0.75
N LEU A 267 -11.47 -7.84 -1.57
CA LEU A 267 -11.01 -6.49 -1.92
C LEU A 267 -10.83 -5.61 -0.68
N ASP A 268 -11.72 -5.66 0.29
CA ASP A 268 -11.62 -4.87 1.53
C ASP A 268 -10.36 -5.23 2.31
N ARG A 269 -10.04 -6.54 2.37
CA ARG A 269 -8.80 -7.04 2.99
C ARG A 269 -7.57 -6.58 2.22
N LEU A 270 -7.62 -6.63 0.89
CA LEU A 270 -6.53 -6.17 0.01
C LEU A 270 -6.28 -4.67 0.19
N ILE A 271 -7.34 -3.86 0.19
CA ILE A 271 -7.23 -2.41 0.34
C ILE A 271 -6.60 -2.07 1.70
N ARG A 272 -7.08 -2.68 2.79
CA ARG A 272 -6.49 -2.46 4.13
C ARG A 272 -5.04 -2.95 4.23
N ALA A 273 -4.73 -4.10 3.62
CA ALA A 273 -3.36 -4.59 3.58
C ALA A 273 -2.42 -3.65 2.80
N GLY A 274 -2.86 -3.14 1.66
CA GLY A 274 -2.12 -2.14 0.87
C GLY A 274 -1.91 -0.84 1.64
N TYR A 275 -2.94 -0.37 2.33
CA TYR A 275 -2.90 0.81 3.18
C TYR A 275 -1.87 0.66 4.32
N ALA A 276 -1.90 -0.46 5.02
CA ALA A 276 -0.93 -0.79 6.07
C ALA A 276 0.49 -0.96 5.52
N LEU A 277 0.64 -1.62 4.35
CA LEU A 277 1.93 -1.82 3.68
C LEU A 277 2.61 -0.51 3.32
N LEU A 278 1.83 0.50 2.94
CA LEU A 278 2.30 1.86 2.67
C LEU A 278 2.67 2.64 3.95
N GLY A 279 2.53 2.03 5.13
CA GLY A 279 2.79 2.69 6.41
C GLY A 279 1.81 3.82 6.71
N LEU A 280 0.56 3.68 6.26
CA LEU A 280 -0.49 4.67 6.44
C LEU A 280 -1.38 4.34 7.64
N GLN A 281 -1.96 5.38 8.22
CA GLN A 281 -2.96 5.31 9.27
C GLN A 281 -4.02 6.39 9.08
N THR A 282 -5.14 6.25 9.77
CA THR A 282 -6.30 7.12 9.64
C THR A 282 -6.52 7.93 10.92
N TYR A 283 -6.79 9.23 10.78
CA TYR A 283 -7.43 10.03 11.81
C TYR A 283 -8.74 10.64 11.27
N PHE A 284 -9.62 11.05 12.17
CA PHE A 284 -10.92 11.61 11.81
C PHE A 284 -11.02 13.09 12.17
N THR A 285 -11.74 13.83 11.36
CA THR A 285 -12.33 15.12 11.76
C THR A 285 -13.84 14.93 11.79
N ALA A 286 -14.49 15.44 12.84
CA ALA A 286 -15.92 15.29 13.02
C ALA A 286 -16.58 16.64 13.24
N GLY A 287 -17.60 16.94 12.44
CA GLY A 287 -18.36 18.17 12.53
C GLY A 287 -19.72 18.05 11.85
N PRO A 288 -20.62 19.04 12.06
CA PRO A 288 -21.99 18.97 11.50
C PRO A 288 -22.04 19.10 9.96
N LYS A 289 -21.02 19.66 9.33
CA LYS A 289 -20.93 19.76 7.88
C LYS A 289 -20.33 18.50 7.27
N GLU A 290 -19.25 18.00 7.86
CA GLU A 290 -18.50 16.87 7.33
C GLU A 290 -17.89 16.03 8.44
N VAL A 291 -17.96 14.73 8.30
CA VAL A 291 -17.09 13.75 8.98
C VAL A 291 -16.17 13.16 7.92
N ARG A 292 -14.88 13.21 8.16
CA ARG A 292 -13.90 12.76 7.20
C ARG A 292 -12.79 11.94 7.84
N ALA A 293 -12.45 10.85 7.18
CA ALA A 293 -11.27 10.06 7.44
C ALA A 293 -10.09 10.60 6.62
N TRP A 294 -8.99 10.92 7.29
CA TRP A 294 -7.78 11.48 6.68
C TRP A 294 -6.65 10.48 6.73
N THR A 295 -5.92 10.39 5.65
CA THR A 295 -4.75 9.52 5.52
C THR A 295 -3.48 10.26 5.96
N VAL A 296 -2.71 9.65 6.88
CA VAL A 296 -1.37 10.14 7.27
C VAL A 296 -0.40 8.98 7.39
N SER A 297 0.89 9.26 7.27
CA SER A 297 1.92 8.26 7.55
C SER A 297 1.96 7.92 9.04
N VAL A 298 2.24 6.68 9.36
CA VAL A 298 2.51 6.26 10.75
C VAL A 298 3.65 7.09 11.32
N GLY A 299 3.43 7.67 12.51
CA GLY A 299 4.38 8.56 13.17
C GLY A 299 4.31 10.03 12.73
N ALA A 300 3.36 10.40 11.87
CA ALA A 300 3.13 11.81 11.51
C ALA A 300 2.76 12.62 12.75
N THR A 301 3.35 13.82 12.86
CA THR A 301 3.05 14.75 13.95
C THR A 301 1.75 15.52 13.70
N ALA A 302 1.16 16.12 14.75
CA ALA A 302 -0.07 16.89 14.64
C ALA A 302 0.00 18.02 13.59
N PRO A 303 1.09 18.81 13.45
CA PRO A 303 1.23 19.78 12.38
C PRO A 303 1.21 19.13 10.98
N GLN A 304 1.91 18.00 10.80
CA GLN A 304 1.92 17.27 9.53
C GLN A 304 0.53 16.74 9.17
N ALA A 305 -0.22 16.24 10.16
CA ALA A 305 -1.61 15.82 9.96
C ALA A 305 -2.51 17.02 9.60
N ALA A 306 -2.35 18.17 10.25
CA ALA A 306 -3.05 19.41 9.88
C ALA A 306 -2.72 19.84 8.43
N GLY A 307 -1.47 19.64 8.01
CA GLY A 307 -0.97 19.91 6.66
C GLY A 307 -1.66 19.08 5.56
N VAL A 308 -2.12 17.87 5.89
CA VAL A 308 -2.90 17.04 4.96
C VAL A 308 -4.26 17.70 4.62
N ILE A 309 -4.83 18.45 5.56
CA ILE A 309 -6.07 19.21 5.33
C ILE A 309 -5.78 20.43 4.47
N HIS A 310 -4.80 21.24 4.88
CA HIS A 310 -4.34 22.41 4.16
C HIS A 310 -2.95 22.83 4.64
N THR A 311 -2.09 23.29 3.73
CA THR A 311 -0.72 23.72 4.05
C THR A 311 -0.68 24.88 5.07
N ASP A 312 -1.68 25.75 5.07
CA ASP A 312 -1.76 26.85 6.04
C ASP A 312 -2.06 26.34 7.46
N PHE A 313 -2.77 25.20 7.60
CA PHE A 313 -3.02 24.59 8.91
C PHE A 313 -1.72 24.06 9.52
N GLU A 314 -0.80 23.54 8.72
CA GLU A 314 0.52 23.15 9.18
C GLU A 314 1.36 24.37 9.62
N ARG A 315 1.40 25.40 8.76
CA ARG A 315 2.18 26.63 9.02
C ARG A 315 1.67 27.39 10.24
N GLY A 316 0.35 27.54 10.33
CA GLY A 316 -0.32 28.27 11.42
C GLY A 316 -0.66 27.39 12.62
N PHE A 317 -0.17 26.15 12.71
CA PHE A 317 -0.53 25.23 13.78
C PHE A 317 -0.25 25.78 15.18
N ILE A 318 -1.27 25.78 16.03
CA ILE A 318 -1.20 26.21 17.43
C ILE A 318 -1.22 24.97 18.34
N ARG A 319 -2.27 24.16 18.22
CA ARG A 319 -2.50 22.92 19.00
C ARG A 319 -3.53 22.03 18.34
N ALA A 320 -3.57 20.76 18.75
CA ALA A 320 -4.62 19.82 18.42
C ALA A 320 -5.44 19.48 19.67
N GLU A 321 -6.75 19.44 19.53
CA GLU A 321 -7.68 18.89 20.51
C GLU A 321 -7.99 17.46 20.05
N VAL A 322 -7.52 16.47 20.81
CA VAL A 322 -7.50 15.06 20.40
C VAL A 322 -8.37 14.22 21.33
N ILE A 323 -9.25 13.43 20.74
CA ILE A 323 -10.07 12.44 21.45
C ILE A 323 -9.76 11.09 20.82
N ALA A 324 -9.39 10.09 21.62
CA ALA A 324 -9.24 8.73 21.10
C ALA A 324 -10.60 8.21 20.60
N TYR A 325 -10.62 7.46 19.50
CA TYR A 325 -11.84 6.92 18.91
C TYR A 325 -12.75 6.22 19.95
N ALA A 326 -12.18 5.35 20.79
CA ALA A 326 -12.94 4.64 21.81
C ALA A 326 -13.62 5.58 22.82
N ASP A 327 -12.91 6.64 23.24
CA ASP A 327 -13.46 7.67 24.14
C ASP A 327 -14.54 8.50 23.43
N TYR A 328 -14.35 8.82 22.14
CA TYR A 328 -15.35 9.54 21.33
C TYR A 328 -16.67 8.78 21.25
N ILE A 329 -16.61 7.47 21.00
CA ILE A 329 -17.80 6.61 20.95
C ILE A 329 -18.45 6.47 22.34
N ALA A 330 -17.64 6.16 23.37
CA ALA A 330 -18.14 5.96 24.73
C ALA A 330 -18.80 7.22 25.32
N CYS A 331 -18.23 8.40 25.03
CA CYS A 331 -18.75 9.68 25.49
C CYS A 331 -19.80 10.31 24.54
N LYS A 332 -20.20 9.61 23.47
CA LYS A 332 -21.19 10.07 22.50
C LYS A 332 -20.82 11.41 21.83
N GLY A 333 -19.53 11.60 21.53
CA GLY A 333 -19.04 12.72 20.75
C GLY A 333 -18.16 13.70 21.53
N GLU A 334 -17.88 14.84 20.87
CA GLU A 334 -16.93 15.85 21.34
C GLU A 334 -17.30 16.41 22.71
N LEU A 335 -18.57 16.83 22.88
CA LEU A 335 -19.03 17.47 24.11
C LEU A 335 -18.91 16.54 25.31
N GLY A 336 -19.42 15.32 25.21
CA GLY A 336 -19.31 14.33 26.28
C GLY A 336 -17.88 13.95 26.61
N ALA A 337 -17.01 13.83 25.59
CA ALA A 337 -15.59 13.58 25.82
C ALA A 337 -14.90 14.74 26.55
N LYS A 338 -15.27 15.98 26.25
CA LYS A 338 -14.76 17.17 26.95
C LYS A 338 -15.23 17.21 28.40
N GLU A 339 -16.50 16.97 28.66
CA GLU A 339 -17.06 16.89 30.00
C GLU A 339 -16.44 15.77 30.84
N ALA A 340 -16.16 14.63 30.22
CA ALA A 340 -15.50 13.49 30.85
C ALA A 340 -13.98 13.64 31.00
N GLY A 341 -13.38 14.78 30.57
CA GLY A 341 -11.93 15.03 30.63
C GLY A 341 -11.12 14.14 29.69
N LYS A 342 -11.74 13.61 28.61
CA LYS A 342 -11.11 12.71 27.63
C LYS A 342 -10.55 13.45 26.42
N MET A 343 -10.85 14.72 26.24
CA MET A 343 -10.24 15.58 25.23
C MET A 343 -8.87 16.06 25.72
N ARG A 344 -7.83 15.70 25.00
CA ARG A 344 -6.45 16.05 25.29
C ARG A 344 -6.04 17.27 24.45
N LEU A 345 -5.22 18.15 25.03
CA LEU A 345 -4.60 19.25 24.29
C LEU A 345 -3.16 18.85 23.95
N GLU A 346 -2.88 18.73 22.67
CA GLU A 346 -1.60 18.21 22.18
C GLU A 346 -0.85 19.29 21.38
N GLY A 347 0.47 19.30 21.55
CA GLY A 347 1.38 20.23 20.90
C GLY A 347 1.95 19.70 19.58
N LYS A 348 3.01 20.37 19.10
CA LYS A 348 3.64 20.11 17.80
C LYS A 348 4.32 18.73 17.71
N ASP A 349 4.78 18.20 18.84
CA ASP A 349 5.51 16.92 18.88
C ASP A 349 4.60 15.70 19.05
N TYR A 350 3.27 15.93 19.14
CA TYR A 350 2.32 14.84 19.26
C TYR A 350 2.31 13.99 17.98
N ALA A 351 2.67 12.73 18.11
CA ALA A 351 2.50 11.74 17.03
C ALA A 351 1.03 11.28 17.02
N VAL A 352 0.35 11.53 15.90
CA VAL A 352 -1.05 11.12 15.67
C VAL A 352 -1.16 9.61 15.77
N ARG A 353 -2.21 9.14 16.43
CA ARG A 353 -2.52 7.71 16.56
C ARG A 353 -3.67 7.33 15.63
N ASP A 354 -3.62 6.09 15.17
CA ASP A 354 -4.70 5.55 14.33
C ASP A 354 -6.05 5.61 15.08
N GLY A 355 -7.04 6.21 14.42
CA GLY A 355 -8.38 6.39 14.96
C GLY A 355 -8.58 7.65 15.81
N ASP A 356 -7.57 8.51 16.03
CA ASP A 356 -7.78 9.78 16.73
C ASP A 356 -8.85 10.63 16.03
N VAL A 357 -9.75 11.25 16.81
CA VAL A 357 -10.66 12.31 16.35
C VAL A 357 -10.04 13.63 16.75
N ILE A 358 -9.70 14.48 15.75
CA ILE A 358 -8.84 15.65 15.96
C ILE A 358 -9.52 16.93 15.49
N TYR A 359 -9.40 17.98 16.32
CA TYR A 359 -9.79 19.35 16.01
C TYR A 359 -8.54 20.23 16.07
N PHE A 360 -8.11 20.72 14.91
CA PHE A 360 -6.93 21.56 14.81
C PHE A 360 -7.26 23.02 15.12
N ARG A 361 -6.42 23.67 15.94
CA ARG A 361 -6.42 25.11 16.17
C ARG A 361 -5.21 25.70 15.48
N PHE A 362 -5.45 26.63 14.60
CA PHE A 362 -4.43 27.29 13.78
C PHE A 362 -4.75 28.78 13.64
N ASN A 363 -3.74 29.58 13.33
CA ASN A 363 -3.86 31.00 12.99
C ASN A 363 -3.13 31.22 11.67
N VAL A 364 -3.82 31.83 10.69
CA VAL A 364 -3.31 32.12 9.34
C VAL A 364 -3.17 33.62 9.17
#